data_ee316c38dd7e6a39b61d9042c70f4ca0
#
_entry.id   ee316c38dd7e6a39b61d9042c70f4ca0
#
_cell.length_a   1.000
_cell.length_b   1.000
_cell.length_c   1.000
_cell.angle_alpha   90.00
_cell.angle_beta   90.00
_cell.angle_gamma   90.00
#
_symmetry.space_group_name_H-M   'P 1'
#
loop_
_entity.id
_entity.type
_entity.pdbx_description
1 polymer ?
#
loop_
_entity_poly.entity_id
_entity_poly.type
_entity_poly.pdbx_seq_one_letter_code
_entity_poly.pdbx_strand_id
1 'polypeptide(L)'
;MSSEMIIRRYRASDQDVVTDLWSRAVRQAHPFIGGEGEGERARVLREEYFAQAENWVAERAGSVIGLLGLLHGGPGAGDGGGPGTEVGGLFVAPEAQGGGVGRELLEHAAALHGALTLEVFEGNDRARRFSAHLGFTERGRRTDEETGHPLIALERAAPLKSVSWLHLREGRLLSVRTRGNDTFYLPGGKYEPGETAREALSRELHEELGVVVPAEELSEAFVIHDVAHGKSGRRLHMTCFTGGPQDIAPVPGREIAEFAWFDRREARERCAPAHAQVVNRLIAQGRMPG
;
A
#
# COMPACT_ATOMS: atom_id res chain seq x y z
N MET A 1 -2.52 0.54 28.91
CA MET A 1 -3.33 0.84 27.71
C MET A 1 -2.38 1.40 26.67
N SER A 2 -2.17 0.70 25.56
CA SER A 2 -1.31 1.19 24.47
C SER A 2 -2.03 2.39 23.83
N SER A 3 -1.45 3.57 23.95
CA SER A 3 -2.01 4.77 23.33
C SER A 3 -1.95 4.61 21.82
N GLU A 4 -3.08 4.80 21.15
CA GLU A 4 -3.21 4.70 19.70
C GLU A 4 -2.29 5.72 19.02
N MET A 5 -1.62 5.29 17.95
CA MET A 5 -0.78 6.18 17.15
C MET A 5 -1.66 6.85 16.08
N ILE A 6 -1.52 8.15 15.93
CA ILE A 6 -2.19 8.92 14.88
C ILE A 6 -1.16 9.51 13.92
N ILE A 7 -1.53 9.59 12.64
CA ILE A 7 -0.75 10.30 11.61
C ILE A 7 -1.52 11.56 11.25
N ARG A 8 -0.85 12.71 11.32
CA ARG A 8 -1.43 14.01 11.02
C ARG A 8 -0.47 14.91 10.24
N ARG A 9 -0.99 15.96 9.65
CA ARG A 9 -0.17 17.00 9.03
C ARG A 9 0.76 17.63 10.07
N TYR A 10 1.98 17.91 9.64
CA TYR A 10 2.93 18.76 10.37
C TYR A 10 2.34 20.15 10.61
N ARG A 11 2.67 20.74 11.72
CA ARG A 11 2.32 22.12 12.12
C ARG A 11 3.58 22.88 12.49
N ALA A 12 3.57 24.19 12.32
CA ALA A 12 4.71 25.02 12.69
C ALA A 12 5.15 24.85 14.17
N SER A 13 4.19 24.53 15.06
CA SER A 13 4.48 24.20 16.47
C SER A 13 5.27 22.92 16.68
N ASP A 14 5.37 22.06 15.68
CA ASP A 14 6.13 20.80 15.76
C ASP A 14 7.61 20.99 15.41
N GLN A 15 8.01 22.19 14.91
CA GLN A 15 9.32 22.44 14.29
C GLN A 15 10.48 22.02 15.19
N ASP A 16 10.48 22.41 16.45
CA ASP A 16 11.60 22.14 17.34
C ASP A 16 11.71 20.64 17.68
N VAL A 17 10.58 20.01 18.01
CA VAL A 17 10.56 18.57 18.34
C VAL A 17 10.91 17.70 17.13
N VAL A 18 10.46 18.08 15.94
CA VAL A 18 10.77 17.38 14.70
C VAL A 18 12.23 17.55 14.29
N THR A 19 12.82 18.75 14.50
CA THR A 19 14.24 18.99 14.24
C THR A 19 15.12 18.16 15.17
N ASP A 20 14.79 18.09 16.46
CA ASP A 20 15.51 17.23 17.42
C ASP A 20 15.40 15.75 17.04
N LEU A 21 14.18 15.28 16.73
CA LEU A 21 13.93 13.92 16.27
C LEU A 21 14.79 13.59 15.04
N TRP A 22 14.76 14.46 14.03
CA TRP A 22 15.56 14.31 12.81
C TRP A 22 17.05 14.20 13.14
N SER A 23 17.58 15.15 13.91
CA SER A 23 19.00 15.20 14.31
C SER A 23 19.47 13.89 14.99
N ARG A 24 18.67 13.35 15.90
CA ARG A 24 18.96 12.07 16.59
C ARG A 24 18.87 10.88 15.64
N ALA A 25 17.87 10.87 14.76
CA ALA A 25 17.65 9.78 13.82
C ALA A 25 18.75 9.69 12.75
N VAL A 26 19.16 10.82 12.14
CA VAL A 26 20.19 10.82 11.09
C VAL A 26 21.57 10.46 11.65
N ARG A 27 21.95 10.95 12.82
CA ARG A 27 23.22 10.56 13.45
C ARG A 27 23.31 9.06 13.71
N GLN A 28 22.20 8.42 14.04
CA GLN A 28 22.15 6.97 14.20
C GLN A 28 22.18 6.23 12.86
N ALA A 29 21.50 6.76 11.84
CA ALA A 29 21.34 6.12 10.55
C ALA A 29 22.59 6.25 9.66
N HIS A 30 23.30 7.37 9.76
CA HIS A 30 24.40 7.74 8.89
C HIS A 30 25.68 8.09 9.68
N PRO A 31 26.19 7.19 10.52
CA PRO A 31 27.42 7.46 11.32
C PRO A 31 28.67 7.67 10.46
N PHE A 32 28.59 7.35 9.17
CA PHE A 32 29.64 7.55 8.17
C PHE A 32 29.65 8.95 7.55
N ILE A 33 28.60 9.79 7.81
CA ILE A 33 28.53 11.17 7.33
C ILE A 33 28.87 12.12 8.49
N GLY A 34 29.98 12.84 8.36
CA GLY A 34 30.39 13.83 9.38
C GLY A 34 29.44 15.03 9.45
N GLY A 35 29.12 15.46 10.69
CA GLY A 35 28.30 16.66 10.94
C GLY A 35 26.83 16.55 10.55
N GLU A 36 26.33 15.37 10.20
CA GLU A 36 24.93 15.17 9.92
C GLU A 36 24.07 15.37 11.19
N GLY A 37 22.92 16.02 11.03
CA GLY A 37 22.02 16.32 12.14
C GLY A 37 22.34 17.63 12.87
N GLU A 38 23.35 18.41 12.45
CA GLU A 38 23.80 19.63 13.12
C GLU A 38 24.09 20.77 12.10
N GLY A 39 24.30 21.96 12.62
CA GLY A 39 24.81 23.11 11.87
C GLY A 39 23.95 23.51 10.68
N GLU A 40 24.59 23.67 9.52
CA GLU A 40 23.96 24.11 8.27
C GLU A 40 22.86 23.18 7.79
N ARG A 41 23.05 21.86 7.93
CA ARG A 41 22.03 20.88 7.50
C ARG A 41 20.76 20.95 8.32
N ALA A 42 20.86 21.24 9.63
CA ALA A 42 19.69 21.47 10.46
C ALA A 42 18.98 22.79 10.09
N ARG A 43 19.73 23.79 9.63
CA ARG A 43 19.18 25.04 9.12
C ARG A 43 18.43 24.81 7.81
N VAL A 44 19.03 24.15 6.84
CA VAL A 44 18.41 23.81 5.55
C VAL A 44 17.13 23.00 5.74
N LEU A 45 17.11 22.01 6.65
CA LEU A 45 15.90 21.27 6.99
C LEU A 45 14.77 22.21 7.44
N ARG A 46 15.05 23.16 8.34
CA ARG A 46 14.05 24.08 8.90
C ARG A 46 13.55 25.10 7.90
N GLU A 47 14.47 25.71 7.14
CA GLU A 47 14.18 26.89 6.32
C GLU A 47 13.71 26.50 4.91
N GLU A 48 14.18 25.40 4.39
CA GLU A 48 13.93 25.00 3.00
C GLU A 48 13.07 23.74 2.89
N TYR A 49 13.48 22.65 3.55
CA TYR A 49 12.82 21.36 3.36
C TYR A 49 11.38 21.35 3.89
N PHE A 50 11.14 21.90 5.09
CA PHE A 50 9.78 21.95 5.63
C PHE A 50 8.84 22.85 4.82
N ALA A 51 9.36 23.82 4.10
CA ALA A 51 8.56 24.69 3.25
C ALA A 51 8.21 24.03 1.89
N GLN A 52 9.09 23.18 1.38
CA GLN A 52 8.93 22.56 0.06
C GLN A 52 8.22 21.21 0.10
N ALA A 53 8.36 20.49 1.20
CA ALA A 53 7.80 19.15 1.36
C ALA A 53 6.38 19.16 1.93
N GLU A 54 5.61 18.18 1.50
CA GLU A 54 4.37 17.80 2.17
C GLU A 54 4.70 16.96 3.41
N ASN A 55 4.62 17.58 4.61
CA ASN A 55 5.12 16.96 5.83
C ASN A 55 3.99 16.34 6.68
N TRP A 56 4.26 15.12 7.20
CA TRP A 56 3.40 14.35 8.07
C TRP A 56 4.16 13.93 9.33
N VAL A 57 3.47 13.88 10.45
CA VAL A 57 4.04 13.41 11.72
C VAL A 57 3.21 12.25 12.28
N ALA A 58 3.91 11.30 12.88
CA ALA A 58 3.31 10.26 13.71
C ALA A 58 3.36 10.73 15.16
N GLU A 59 2.20 10.73 15.83
CA GLU A 59 2.04 11.15 17.22
C GLU A 59 1.49 9.99 18.06
N ARG A 60 2.04 9.80 19.26
CA ARG A 60 1.55 8.82 20.24
C ARG A 60 1.57 9.45 21.62
N ALA A 61 0.44 9.39 22.34
CA ALA A 61 0.29 10.01 23.66
C ALA A 61 0.69 11.49 23.72
N GLY A 62 0.39 12.27 22.66
CA GLY A 62 0.75 13.69 22.57
C GLY A 62 2.21 13.97 22.21
N SER A 63 3.05 12.95 21.99
CA SER A 63 4.45 13.11 21.60
C SER A 63 4.65 12.74 20.13
N VAL A 64 5.35 13.61 19.39
CA VAL A 64 5.76 13.33 18.00
C VAL A 64 6.92 12.33 18.02
N ILE A 65 6.72 11.19 17.35
CA ILE A 65 7.65 10.05 17.31
C ILE A 65 8.11 9.67 15.90
N GLY A 66 7.61 10.35 14.87
CA GLY A 66 8.00 10.13 13.48
C GLY A 66 7.71 11.33 12.60
N LEU A 67 8.51 11.49 11.56
CA LEU A 67 8.41 12.50 10.51
C LEU A 67 8.50 11.84 9.15
N LEU A 68 7.62 12.23 8.24
CA LEU A 68 7.66 11.90 6.82
C LEU A 68 7.56 13.18 6.01
N GLY A 69 8.49 13.40 5.10
CA GLY A 69 8.45 14.48 4.12
C GLY A 69 8.31 13.92 2.71
N LEU A 70 7.36 14.46 1.94
CA LEU A 70 7.06 14.06 0.58
C LEU A 70 7.34 15.22 -0.37
N LEU A 71 8.07 14.96 -1.46
CA LEU A 71 8.40 15.91 -2.51
C LEU A 71 7.60 15.57 -3.76
N HIS A 72 7.02 16.59 -4.39
CA HIS A 72 6.24 16.47 -5.61
C HIS A 72 6.98 17.13 -6.77
N GLY A 73 7.09 16.45 -7.90
CA GLY A 73 7.68 17.01 -9.12
C GLY A 73 9.21 17.04 -9.17
N GLY A 74 9.89 16.21 -8.38
CA GLY A 74 11.35 16.08 -8.43
C GLY A 74 11.85 15.38 -9.70
N PRO A 75 13.18 15.48 -10.02
CA PRO A 75 13.80 14.91 -11.23
C PRO A 75 13.75 13.37 -11.32
N GLY A 76 13.21 12.68 -10.33
CA GLY A 76 12.89 11.25 -10.35
C GLY A 76 11.56 10.91 -11.02
N ALA A 77 10.79 11.89 -11.48
CA ALA A 77 9.60 11.72 -12.32
C ALA A 77 10.05 11.37 -13.77
N GLY A 78 10.71 10.22 -13.91
CA GLY A 78 11.30 9.79 -15.18
C GLY A 78 10.29 9.27 -16.18
N ASP A 79 10.63 9.45 -17.44
CA ASP A 79 9.99 9.13 -18.71
C ASP A 79 9.41 7.70 -18.81
N GLY A 80 8.28 7.41 -18.17
CA GLY A 80 7.67 6.09 -18.41
C GLY A 80 6.57 5.63 -17.46
N GLY A 81 6.16 6.44 -16.57
CA GLY A 81 5.01 6.12 -15.70
C GLY A 81 4.81 7.27 -14.72
N GLY A 82 3.67 7.89 -14.70
CA GLY A 82 3.29 9.13 -14.04
C GLY A 82 4.10 9.61 -12.83
N PRO A 83 3.99 10.86 -12.43
CA PRO A 83 4.83 11.46 -11.42
C PRO A 83 4.64 10.73 -10.07
N GLY A 84 5.61 9.87 -9.73
CA GLY A 84 5.66 9.25 -8.41
C GLY A 84 5.99 10.31 -7.36
N THR A 85 5.40 10.19 -6.18
CA THR A 85 5.76 11.03 -5.04
C THR A 85 7.06 10.52 -4.45
N GLU A 86 8.05 11.41 -4.27
CA GLU A 86 9.32 11.08 -3.64
C GLU A 86 9.21 11.22 -2.12
N VAL A 87 9.64 10.19 -1.40
CA VAL A 87 9.89 10.27 0.04
C VAL A 87 11.25 10.93 0.23
N GLY A 88 11.26 12.25 0.39
CA GLY A 88 12.47 13.01 0.63
C GLY A 88 13.06 12.78 2.01
N GLY A 89 12.26 12.28 2.96
CA GLY A 89 12.74 11.90 4.29
C GLY A 89 11.74 11.11 5.11
N LEU A 90 12.23 10.09 5.80
CA LEU A 90 11.47 9.29 6.77
C LEU A 90 12.33 9.09 8.03
N PHE A 91 11.90 9.68 9.11
CA PHE A 91 12.64 9.67 10.37
C PHE A 91 11.74 9.20 11.50
N VAL A 92 12.26 8.31 12.33
CA VAL A 92 11.57 7.78 13.51
C VAL A 92 12.48 7.96 14.72
N ALA A 93 11.93 8.51 15.80
CA ALA A 93 12.64 8.68 17.05
C ALA A 93 13.31 7.35 17.48
N PRO A 94 14.59 7.34 17.88
CA PRO A 94 15.32 6.13 18.20
C PRO A 94 14.56 5.18 19.13
N GLU A 95 13.91 5.73 20.15
CA GLU A 95 13.12 5.01 21.16
C GLU A 95 11.80 4.42 20.61
N ALA A 96 11.30 4.90 19.48
CA ALA A 96 10.07 4.44 18.84
C ALA A 96 10.33 3.50 17.64
N GLN A 97 11.60 3.28 17.29
CA GLN A 97 11.96 2.39 16.19
C GLN A 97 11.63 0.93 16.54
N GLY A 98 11.34 0.13 15.49
CA GLY A 98 10.90 -1.27 15.66
C GLY A 98 9.42 -1.41 16.02
N GLY A 99 8.74 -0.33 16.41
CA GLY A 99 7.31 -0.28 16.77
C GLY A 99 6.34 -0.04 15.60
N GLY A 100 6.77 -0.18 14.33
CA GLY A 100 5.90 -0.03 13.16
C GLY A 100 5.70 1.39 12.64
N VAL A 101 6.19 2.43 13.33
CA VAL A 101 5.95 3.85 13.01
C VAL A 101 6.33 4.21 11.58
N GLY A 102 7.52 3.82 11.12
CA GLY A 102 7.97 4.10 9.75
C GLY A 102 7.13 3.39 8.69
N ARG A 103 6.64 2.18 8.98
CA ARG A 103 5.73 1.45 8.11
C ARG A 103 4.41 2.19 7.95
N GLU A 104 3.78 2.58 9.06
CA GLU A 104 2.50 3.29 9.03
C GLU A 104 2.59 4.62 8.27
N LEU A 105 3.68 5.38 8.45
CA LEU A 105 3.94 6.61 7.71
C LEU A 105 4.05 6.36 6.19
N LEU A 106 4.78 5.32 5.75
CA LEU A 106 4.89 4.98 4.32
C LEU A 106 3.59 4.41 3.75
N GLU A 107 2.83 3.63 4.51
CA GLU A 107 1.51 3.16 4.06
C GLU A 107 0.52 4.33 3.93
N HIS A 108 0.59 5.32 4.83
CA HIS A 108 -0.17 6.56 4.73
C HIS A 108 0.15 7.32 3.44
N ALA A 109 1.45 7.52 3.13
CA ALA A 109 1.88 8.15 1.88
C ALA A 109 1.39 7.38 0.64
N ALA A 110 1.51 6.06 0.65
CA ALA A 110 1.06 5.22 -0.46
C ALA A 110 -0.47 5.23 -0.63
N ALA A 111 -1.23 5.37 0.45
CA ALA A 111 -2.69 5.52 0.38
C ALA A 111 -3.09 6.84 -0.28
N LEU A 112 -2.34 7.92 -0.01
CA LEU A 112 -2.60 9.25 -0.57
C LEU A 112 -2.13 9.38 -2.03
N HIS A 113 -0.92 8.90 -2.32
CA HIS A 113 -0.20 9.23 -3.56
C HIS A 113 0.05 8.02 -4.48
N GLY A 114 -0.17 6.80 -4.01
CA GLY A 114 0.01 5.59 -4.79
C GLY A 114 1.47 5.15 -4.88
N ALA A 115 2.12 5.39 -6.03
CA ALA A 115 3.52 5.03 -6.23
C ALA A 115 4.46 5.95 -5.44
N LEU A 116 5.49 5.36 -4.85
CA LEU A 116 6.50 6.08 -4.07
C LEU A 116 7.90 5.80 -4.61
N THR A 117 8.75 6.81 -4.60
CA THR A 117 10.20 6.68 -4.80
C THR A 117 10.94 7.16 -3.56
N LEU A 118 12.15 6.69 -3.34
CA LEU A 118 13.04 7.20 -2.31
C LEU A 118 14.49 6.86 -2.62
N GLU A 119 15.41 7.54 -1.98
CA GLU A 119 16.83 7.23 -2.03
C GLU A 119 17.35 6.82 -0.65
N VAL A 120 18.25 5.85 -0.64
CA VAL A 120 18.94 5.41 0.58
C VAL A 120 20.44 5.35 0.35
N PHE A 121 21.23 5.79 1.31
CA PHE A 121 22.67 5.57 1.26
C PHE A 121 22.97 4.07 1.28
N GLU A 122 23.88 3.64 0.40
CA GLU A 122 24.29 2.22 0.30
C GLU A 122 24.80 1.68 1.66
N GLY A 123 25.49 2.52 2.44
CA GLY A 123 25.96 2.20 3.79
C GLY A 123 24.86 2.06 4.85
N ASN A 124 23.61 2.47 4.56
CA ASN A 124 22.48 2.36 5.49
C ASN A 124 21.74 1.02 5.30
N ASP A 125 22.34 -0.07 5.73
CA ASP A 125 21.76 -1.41 5.63
C ASP A 125 20.39 -1.56 6.28
N ARG A 126 20.12 -0.78 7.34
CA ARG A 126 18.85 -0.82 8.03
C ARG A 126 17.73 -0.26 7.16
N ALA A 127 17.94 0.91 6.56
CA ALA A 127 16.96 1.53 5.64
C ALA A 127 16.77 0.65 4.40
N ARG A 128 17.82 0.05 3.85
CA ARG A 128 17.73 -0.86 2.70
C ARG A 128 16.85 -2.08 3.00
N ARG A 129 17.10 -2.77 4.13
CA ARG A 129 16.27 -3.91 4.55
C ARG A 129 14.83 -3.51 4.84
N PHE A 130 14.63 -2.36 5.48
CA PHE A 130 13.30 -1.82 5.77
C PHE A 130 12.52 -1.55 4.48
N SER A 131 13.12 -0.85 3.51
CA SER A 131 12.49 -0.54 2.23
C SER A 131 12.18 -1.80 1.42
N ALA A 132 13.12 -2.75 1.34
CA ALA A 132 12.91 -4.03 0.67
C ALA A 132 11.73 -4.82 1.28
N HIS A 133 11.62 -4.84 2.61
CA HIS A 133 10.50 -5.48 3.33
C HIS A 133 9.14 -4.82 3.02
N LEU A 134 9.13 -3.54 2.70
CA LEU A 134 7.93 -2.80 2.30
C LEU A 134 7.64 -2.83 0.79
N GLY A 135 8.41 -3.62 0.03
CA GLY A 135 8.20 -3.85 -1.39
C GLY A 135 8.81 -2.80 -2.31
N PHE A 136 9.78 -2.03 -1.82
CA PHE A 136 10.60 -1.19 -2.69
C PHE A 136 11.63 -2.03 -3.44
N THR A 137 11.87 -1.71 -4.71
CA THR A 137 12.83 -2.35 -5.59
C THR A 137 13.84 -1.32 -6.11
N GLU A 138 15.07 -1.75 -6.34
CA GLU A 138 16.13 -0.88 -6.85
C GLU A 138 15.85 -0.47 -8.30
N ARG A 139 15.97 0.83 -8.59
CA ARG A 139 15.89 1.40 -9.94
C ARG A 139 17.25 1.81 -10.50
N GLY A 140 18.14 2.22 -9.63
CA GLY A 140 19.45 2.73 -10.05
C GLY A 140 20.32 3.15 -8.88
N ARG A 141 21.50 3.63 -9.21
CA ARG A 141 22.50 4.10 -8.25
C ARG A 141 23.12 5.39 -8.74
N ARG A 142 23.47 6.26 -7.83
CA ARG A 142 24.26 7.47 -8.10
C ARG A 142 25.18 7.79 -6.91
N THR A 143 26.08 8.69 -7.10
CA THR A 143 26.83 9.28 -5.97
C THR A 143 26.13 10.55 -5.52
N ASP A 144 25.96 10.71 -4.24
CA ASP A 144 25.45 11.96 -3.65
C ASP A 144 26.54 13.04 -3.78
N GLU A 145 26.17 14.15 -4.41
CA GLU A 145 27.12 15.22 -4.73
C GLU A 145 27.65 15.94 -3.49
N GLU A 146 26.84 16.01 -2.42
CA GLU A 146 27.20 16.72 -1.21
C GLU A 146 28.13 15.89 -0.31
N THR A 147 27.84 14.61 -0.16
CA THR A 147 28.56 13.73 0.77
C THR A 147 29.61 12.84 0.11
N GLY A 148 29.52 12.66 -1.21
CA GLY A 148 30.37 11.73 -1.98
C GLY A 148 30.03 10.25 -1.73
N HIS A 149 28.98 9.92 -0.98
CA HIS A 149 28.56 8.55 -0.70
C HIS A 149 27.61 7.99 -1.76
N PRO A 150 27.63 6.67 -2.02
CA PRO A 150 26.71 6.03 -2.94
C PRO A 150 25.27 6.05 -2.41
N LEU A 151 24.33 6.44 -3.28
CA LEU A 151 22.89 6.38 -3.10
C LEU A 151 22.28 5.30 -3.99
N ILE A 152 21.29 4.61 -3.47
CA ILE A 152 20.45 3.64 -4.18
C ILE A 152 19.06 4.24 -4.32
N ALA A 153 18.64 4.47 -5.58
CA ALA A 153 17.29 4.88 -5.88
C ALA A 153 16.36 3.66 -5.86
N LEU A 154 15.30 3.76 -5.10
CA LEU A 154 14.31 2.71 -4.87
C LEU A 154 12.93 3.19 -5.30
N GLU A 155 12.10 2.27 -5.81
CA GLU A 155 10.71 2.55 -6.12
C GLU A 155 9.78 1.49 -5.54
N ARG A 156 8.56 1.91 -5.23
CA ARG A 156 7.43 1.06 -4.90
C ARG A 156 6.25 1.44 -5.77
N ALA A 157 5.82 0.52 -6.63
CA ALA A 157 4.66 0.75 -7.49
C ALA A 157 3.38 0.96 -6.66
N ALA A 158 2.44 1.73 -7.20
CA ALA A 158 1.11 1.86 -6.61
C ALA A 158 0.47 0.48 -6.39
N PRO A 159 -0.25 0.28 -5.29
CA PRO A 159 -1.02 -0.95 -5.10
C PRO A 159 -1.96 -1.19 -6.29
N LEU A 160 -2.09 -2.43 -6.69
CA LEU A 160 -3.12 -2.83 -7.63
C LEU A 160 -4.47 -2.71 -6.91
N LYS A 161 -5.26 -1.72 -7.28
CA LYS A 161 -6.62 -1.57 -6.78
C LYS A 161 -7.55 -2.48 -7.58
N SER A 162 -8.36 -3.27 -6.88
CA SER A 162 -9.38 -4.14 -7.48
C SER A 162 -10.63 -4.19 -6.62
N VAL A 163 -11.73 -4.62 -7.23
CA VAL A 163 -13.00 -4.89 -6.58
C VAL A 163 -13.33 -6.36 -6.72
N SER A 164 -14.03 -6.95 -5.75
CA SER A 164 -14.43 -8.35 -5.81
C SER A 164 -15.78 -8.59 -5.16
N TRP A 165 -16.54 -9.51 -5.72
CA TRP A 165 -17.85 -9.90 -5.23
C TRP A 165 -17.78 -11.14 -4.33
N LEU A 166 -18.45 -11.06 -3.18
CA LEU A 166 -18.60 -12.14 -2.22
C LEU A 166 -19.99 -12.75 -2.34
N HIS A 167 -20.21 -13.59 -3.37
CA HIS A 167 -21.46 -14.31 -3.57
C HIS A 167 -21.37 -15.70 -2.94
N LEU A 168 -22.21 -15.94 -1.94
CA LEU A 168 -22.27 -17.20 -1.21
C LEU A 168 -23.53 -17.99 -1.59
N ARG A 169 -23.37 -19.28 -1.90
CA ARG A 169 -24.45 -20.23 -2.09
C ARG A 169 -24.16 -21.47 -1.24
N GLU A 170 -25.07 -21.81 -0.33
CA GLU A 170 -24.93 -23.01 0.54
C GLU A 170 -23.59 -23.07 1.30
N GLY A 171 -23.11 -21.92 1.78
CA GLY A 171 -21.84 -21.82 2.51
C GLY A 171 -20.57 -21.94 1.63
N ARG A 172 -20.72 -21.88 0.31
CA ARG A 172 -19.65 -21.93 -0.68
C ARG A 172 -19.50 -20.60 -1.38
N LEU A 173 -18.27 -20.18 -1.70
CA LEU A 173 -17.93 -18.89 -2.28
C LEU A 173 -17.73 -19.01 -3.80
N LEU A 174 -18.42 -18.16 -4.56
CA LEU A 174 -18.28 -18.09 -6.01
C LEU A 174 -16.86 -17.67 -6.40
N SER A 175 -16.30 -18.39 -7.33
CA SER A 175 -14.96 -18.14 -7.87
C SER A 175 -14.96 -18.33 -9.38
N VAL A 176 -14.12 -17.58 -10.07
CA VAL A 176 -13.98 -17.59 -11.53
C VAL A 176 -12.55 -17.91 -11.92
N ARG A 177 -12.35 -18.52 -13.07
CA ARG A 177 -11.04 -18.78 -13.67
C ARG A 177 -11.02 -18.23 -15.09
N THR A 178 -10.04 -17.36 -15.35
CA THR A 178 -9.85 -16.82 -16.69
C THR A 178 -9.19 -17.84 -17.62
N ARG A 179 -9.41 -17.68 -18.92
CA ARG A 179 -8.79 -18.54 -19.94
C ARG A 179 -7.27 -18.43 -19.90
N GLY A 180 -6.60 -19.57 -19.96
CA GLY A 180 -5.14 -19.66 -19.89
C GLY A 180 -4.53 -19.59 -18.50
N ASN A 181 -5.35 -19.51 -17.45
CA ASN A 181 -4.93 -19.62 -16.05
C ASN A 181 -5.42 -20.91 -15.41
N ASP A 182 -4.64 -21.43 -14.46
CA ASP A 182 -5.02 -22.59 -13.66
C ASP A 182 -5.59 -22.20 -12.29
N THR A 183 -5.46 -20.95 -11.90
CA THR A 183 -5.85 -20.41 -10.60
C THR A 183 -7.20 -19.72 -10.68
N PHE A 184 -8.03 -19.93 -9.66
CA PHE A 184 -9.30 -19.24 -9.48
C PHE A 184 -9.14 -17.95 -8.66
N TYR A 185 -10.00 -17.00 -8.96
CA TYR A 185 -10.08 -15.69 -8.30
C TYR A 185 -11.54 -15.42 -7.90
N LEU A 186 -11.76 -14.39 -7.09
CA LEU A 186 -13.10 -13.87 -6.88
C LEU A 186 -13.59 -13.16 -8.15
N PRO A 187 -14.89 -13.20 -8.47
CA PRO A 187 -15.46 -12.38 -9.54
C PRO A 187 -15.20 -10.90 -9.27
N GLY A 188 -14.80 -10.16 -10.30
CA GLY A 188 -14.46 -8.74 -10.24
C GLY A 188 -13.15 -8.43 -10.94
N GLY A 189 -12.72 -7.19 -10.86
CA GLY A 189 -11.57 -6.75 -11.64
C GLY A 189 -10.99 -5.41 -11.18
N LYS A 190 -10.46 -4.66 -12.14
CA LYS A 190 -9.82 -3.36 -11.89
C LYS A 190 -10.81 -2.24 -12.16
N TYR A 191 -10.51 -1.09 -11.59
CA TYR A 191 -11.22 0.14 -11.90
C TYR A 191 -10.87 0.65 -13.29
N GLU A 192 -11.84 1.21 -13.99
CA GLU A 192 -11.62 2.11 -15.11
C GLU A 192 -11.53 3.58 -14.65
N PRO A 193 -10.97 4.47 -15.46
CA PRO A 193 -10.84 5.88 -15.09
C PRO A 193 -12.20 6.53 -14.78
N GLY A 194 -12.33 7.08 -13.57
CA GLY A 194 -13.53 7.78 -13.12
C GLY A 194 -14.57 6.90 -12.43
N GLU A 195 -14.42 5.58 -12.43
CA GLU A 195 -15.36 4.68 -11.75
C GLU A 195 -15.22 4.71 -10.22
N THR A 196 -16.34 4.66 -9.55
CA THR A 196 -16.39 4.25 -8.12
C THR A 196 -16.21 2.74 -8.00
N ALA A 197 -15.89 2.27 -6.80
CA ALA A 197 -15.70 0.84 -6.53
C ALA A 197 -16.95 -0.01 -6.85
N ARG A 198 -18.13 0.54 -6.62
CA ARG A 198 -19.41 -0.15 -6.89
C ARG A 198 -19.72 -0.22 -8.38
N GLU A 199 -19.45 0.85 -9.11
CA GLU A 199 -19.64 0.89 -10.57
C GLU A 199 -18.66 -0.08 -11.25
N ALA A 200 -17.39 -0.08 -10.87
CA ALA A 200 -16.41 -1.03 -11.37
C ALA A 200 -16.86 -2.47 -11.15
N LEU A 201 -17.32 -2.81 -9.95
CA LEU A 201 -17.79 -4.17 -9.68
C LEU A 201 -19.06 -4.52 -10.48
N SER A 202 -20.02 -3.61 -10.57
CA SER A 202 -21.24 -3.82 -11.37
C SER A 202 -20.92 -4.13 -12.83
N ARG A 203 -19.99 -3.38 -13.44
CA ARG A 203 -19.49 -3.60 -14.80
C ARG A 203 -18.81 -4.95 -14.94
N GLU A 204 -17.84 -5.27 -14.06
CA GLU A 204 -17.08 -6.53 -14.09
C GLU A 204 -17.99 -7.78 -13.96
N LEU A 205 -19.01 -7.72 -13.09
CA LEU A 205 -19.95 -8.84 -12.93
C LEU A 205 -20.78 -9.08 -14.20
N HIS A 206 -21.16 -8.00 -14.89
CA HIS A 206 -21.84 -8.12 -16.15
C HIS A 206 -20.92 -8.69 -17.25
N GLU A 207 -19.70 -8.22 -17.35
CA GLU A 207 -18.72 -8.66 -18.36
C GLU A 207 -18.25 -10.11 -18.13
N GLU A 208 -17.95 -10.49 -16.89
CA GLU A 208 -17.44 -11.80 -16.55
C GLU A 208 -18.50 -12.91 -16.48
N LEU A 209 -19.68 -12.57 -15.96
CA LEU A 209 -20.71 -13.54 -15.58
C LEU A 209 -22.08 -13.28 -16.20
N GLY A 210 -22.27 -12.19 -16.93
CA GLY A 210 -23.58 -11.79 -17.44
C GLY A 210 -24.59 -11.43 -16.34
N VAL A 211 -24.12 -11.21 -15.11
CA VAL A 211 -24.97 -10.91 -13.95
C VAL A 211 -25.07 -9.40 -13.79
N VAL A 212 -26.29 -8.89 -13.81
CA VAL A 212 -26.57 -7.47 -13.58
C VAL A 212 -26.83 -7.24 -12.09
N VAL A 213 -25.95 -6.47 -11.46
CA VAL A 213 -26.08 -6.04 -10.06
C VAL A 213 -25.98 -4.52 -10.03
N PRO A 214 -27.08 -3.79 -9.72
CA PRO A 214 -27.02 -2.35 -9.56
C PRO A 214 -25.99 -1.92 -8.51
N ALA A 215 -25.24 -0.84 -8.78
CA ALA A 215 -24.18 -0.38 -7.89
C ALA A 215 -24.69 -0.04 -6.47
N GLU A 216 -25.92 0.43 -6.35
CA GLU A 216 -26.60 0.74 -5.09
C GLU A 216 -26.93 -0.48 -4.24
N GLU A 217 -27.04 -1.66 -4.83
CA GLU A 217 -27.27 -2.93 -4.12
C GLU A 217 -25.99 -3.53 -3.55
N LEU A 218 -24.83 -3.01 -3.95
CA LEU A 218 -23.54 -3.44 -3.48
C LEU A 218 -23.17 -2.74 -2.17
N SER A 219 -22.80 -3.52 -1.16
CA SER A 219 -22.33 -3.04 0.13
C SER A 219 -20.91 -3.50 0.40
N GLU A 220 -20.02 -2.56 0.73
CA GLU A 220 -18.65 -2.89 1.11
C GLU A 220 -18.64 -3.77 2.36
N ALA A 221 -17.96 -4.90 2.28
CA ALA A 221 -17.82 -5.84 3.39
C ALA A 221 -16.51 -5.64 4.13
N PHE A 222 -15.41 -5.60 3.41
CA PHE A 222 -14.06 -5.36 3.93
C PHE A 222 -13.04 -5.20 2.79
N VAL A 223 -11.84 -4.75 3.18
CA VAL A 223 -10.68 -4.66 2.28
C VAL A 223 -9.65 -5.74 2.62
N ILE A 224 -9.06 -6.34 1.59
CA ILE A 224 -7.92 -7.25 1.67
C ILE A 224 -6.66 -6.53 1.18
N HIS A 225 -5.61 -6.59 1.98
CA HIS A 225 -4.27 -6.16 1.62
C HIS A 225 -3.37 -7.39 1.49
N ASP A 226 -2.81 -7.60 0.29
CA ASP A 226 -1.95 -8.76 -0.01
C ASP A 226 -0.89 -8.38 -1.05
N VAL A 227 -0.19 -9.39 -1.56
CA VAL A 227 0.62 -9.31 -2.77
C VAL A 227 -0.19 -9.88 -3.93
N ALA A 228 -0.27 -9.14 -5.04
CA ALA A 228 -1.01 -9.56 -6.21
C ALA A 228 -0.37 -10.81 -6.82
N HIS A 229 -1.15 -11.89 -6.93
CA HIS A 229 -0.71 -13.15 -7.49
C HIS A 229 -0.21 -12.97 -8.94
N GLY A 230 0.96 -13.51 -9.26
CA GLY A 230 1.57 -13.41 -10.61
C GLY A 230 2.06 -12.00 -10.98
N LYS A 231 2.19 -11.05 -10.06
CA LYS A 231 2.59 -9.66 -10.31
C LYS A 231 3.82 -9.23 -9.49
N SER A 232 4.93 -9.96 -9.59
CA SER A 232 6.28 -9.58 -9.13
C SER A 232 6.32 -8.72 -7.85
N GLY A 233 5.65 -9.17 -6.78
CA GLY A 233 5.64 -8.49 -5.47
C GLY A 233 4.76 -7.22 -5.39
N ARG A 234 4.01 -6.86 -6.44
CA ARG A 234 3.11 -5.70 -6.41
C ARG A 234 2.03 -5.87 -5.36
N ARG A 235 1.85 -4.85 -4.52
CA ARG A 235 0.81 -4.85 -3.48
C ARG A 235 -0.59 -4.88 -4.11
N LEU A 236 -1.52 -5.58 -3.44
CA LEU A 236 -2.93 -5.65 -3.78
C LEU A 236 -3.75 -4.92 -2.72
N HIS A 237 -4.67 -4.07 -3.17
CA HIS A 237 -5.74 -3.47 -2.39
C HIS A 237 -7.07 -3.89 -3.02
N MET A 238 -7.70 -4.89 -2.45
CA MET A 238 -8.93 -5.48 -2.99
C MET A 238 -10.11 -5.14 -2.08
N THR A 239 -11.04 -4.33 -2.59
CA THR A 239 -12.29 -4.02 -1.89
C THR A 239 -13.33 -5.08 -2.20
N CYS A 240 -13.80 -5.76 -1.16
CA CYS A 240 -14.76 -6.86 -1.26
C CYS A 240 -16.18 -6.37 -0.95
N PHE A 241 -17.13 -6.76 -1.79
CA PHE A 241 -18.52 -6.36 -1.69
C PHE A 241 -19.45 -7.57 -1.54
N THR A 242 -20.56 -7.33 -0.86
CA THR A 242 -21.72 -8.22 -0.80
C THR A 242 -22.94 -7.49 -1.37
N GLY A 243 -24.04 -8.21 -1.57
CA GLY A 243 -25.28 -7.66 -2.13
C GLY A 243 -25.60 -8.27 -3.48
N GLY A 244 -26.66 -7.75 -4.11
CA GLY A 244 -27.22 -8.30 -5.33
C GLY A 244 -28.05 -9.59 -5.14
N PRO A 245 -28.54 -10.18 -6.24
CA PRO A 245 -29.44 -11.34 -6.19
C PRO A 245 -28.76 -12.58 -5.60
N GLN A 246 -29.51 -13.34 -4.80
CA GLN A 246 -29.04 -14.62 -4.22
C GLN A 246 -29.04 -15.74 -5.27
N ASP A 247 -30.07 -15.77 -6.09
CA ASP A 247 -30.20 -16.73 -7.18
C ASP A 247 -29.68 -16.11 -8.48
N ILE A 248 -28.57 -16.65 -8.94
CA ILE A 248 -27.93 -16.23 -10.20
C ILE A 248 -27.73 -17.44 -11.12
N ALA A 249 -27.80 -17.16 -12.40
CA ALA A 249 -27.45 -18.10 -13.47
C ALA A 249 -26.29 -17.51 -14.29
N PRO A 250 -25.03 -17.63 -13.81
CA PRO A 250 -23.90 -17.01 -14.48
C PRO A 250 -23.70 -17.56 -15.89
N VAL A 251 -23.42 -16.67 -16.82
CA VAL A 251 -23.01 -17.01 -18.19
C VAL A 251 -21.57 -16.52 -18.36
N PRO A 252 -20.58 -17.42 -18.51
CA PRO A 252 -19.18 -17.01 -18.63
C PRO A 252 -18.97 -16.06 -19.81
N GLY A 253 -18.43 -14.89 -19.52
CA GLY A 253 -18.00 -13.91 -20.52
C GLY A 253 -16.78 -14.40 -21.31
N ARG A 254 -16.29 -13.55 -22.22
CA ARG A 254 -15.20 -13.95 -23.15
C ARG A 254 -13.92 -14.37 -22.42
N GLU A 255 -13.60 -13.72 -21.30
CA GLU A 255 -12.35 -13.96 -20.57
C GLU A 255 -12.47 -15.14 -19.58
N ILE A 256 -13.69 -15.50 -19.15
CA ILE A 256 -13.92 -16.55 -18.17
C ILE A 256 -13.98 -17.93 -18.86
N ALA A 257 -13.16 -18.85 -18.36
CA ALA A 257 -13.15 -20.24 -18.80
C ALA A 257 -14.21 -21.06 -18.05
N GLU A 258 -14.31 -20.84 -16.73
CA GLU A 258 -15.27 -21.52 -15.87
C GLU A 258 -15.52 -20.74 -14.58
N PHE A 259 -16.62 -21.05 -13.90
CA PHE A 259 -16.92 -20.61 -12.53
C PHE A 259 -17.33 -21.81 -11.68
N ALA A 260 -17.11 -21.68 -10.36
CA ALA A 260 -17.50 -22.70 -9.40
C ALA A 260 -17.74 -22.06 -8.02
N TRP A 261 -18.52 -22.74 -7.19
CA TRP A 261 -18.65 -22.41 -5.76
C TRP A 261 -17.76 -23.33 -4.94
N PHE A 262 -16.80 -22.77 -4.23
CA PHE A 262 -15.81 -23.51 -3.45
C PHE A 262 -16.06 -23.43 -1.97
N ASP A 263 -15.88 -24.54 -1.27
CA ASP A 263 -15.73 -24.60 0.17
C ASP A 263 -14.31 -24.14 0.59
N ARG A 264 -14.05 -24.13 1.89
CA ARG A 264 -12.76 -23.73 2.45
C ARG A 264 -11.57 -24.53 1.89
N ARG A 265 -11.73 -25.86 1.77
CA ARG A 265 -10.65 -26.74 1.32
C ARG A 265 -10.35 -26.50 -0.15
N GLU A 266 -11.36 -26.51 -0.99
CA GLU A 266 -11.23 -26.29 -2.44
C GLU A 266 -10.65 -24.89 -2.73
N ALA A 267 -11.07 -23.86 -1.99
CA ALA A 267 -10.54 -22.52 -2.13
C ALA A 267 -9.03 -22.46 -1.82
N ARG A 268 -8.56 -23.18 -0.80
CA ARG A 268 -7.13 -23.25 -0.47
C ARG A 268 -6.29 -23.96 -1.52
N GLU A 269 -6.85 -24.95 -2.19
CA GLU A 269 -6.16 -25.78 -3.19
C GLU A 269 -6.14 -25.13 -4.57
N ARG A 270 -7.18 -24.36 -4.92
CA ARG A 270 -7.43 -23.92 -6.29
C ARG A 270 -7.38 -22.40 -6.51
N CYS A 271 -7.45 -21.62 -5.46
CA CYS A 271 -7.58 -20.16 -5.56
C CYS A 271 -6.29 -19.42 -5.24
N ALA A 272 -6.20 -18.17 -5.70
CA ALA A 272 -5.10 -17.25 -5.40
C ALA A 272 -4.98 -17.00 -3.89
N PRO A 273 -3.76 -16.67 -3.35
CA PRO A 273 -3.53 -16.49 -1.91
C PRO A 273 -4.46 -15.49 -1.23
N ALA A 274 -4.76 -14.35 -1.86
CA ALA A 274 -5.69 -13.35 -1.32
C ALA A 274 -7.10 -13.91 -1.05
N HIS A 275 -7.52 -14.90 -1.83
CA HIS A 275 -8.81 -15.59 -1.64
C HIS A 275 -8.86 -16.33 -0.30
N ALA A 276 -7.74 -16.90 0.16
CA ALA A 276 -7.68 -17.56 1.47
C ALA A 276 -7.94 -16.59 2.64
N GLN A 277 -7.47 -15.34 2.53
CA GLN A 277 -7.78 -14.30 3.53
C GLN A 277 -9.28 -13.97 3.55
N VAL A 278 -9.93 -13.90 2.38
CA VAL A 278 -11.38 -13.70 2.26
C VAL A 278 -12.14 -14.83 2.95
N VAL A 279 -11.81 -16.09 2.64
CA VAL A 279 -12.44 -17.26 3.24
C VAL A 279 -12.29 -17.25 4.77
N ASN A 280 -11.08 -16.97 5.29
CA ASN A 280 -10.85 -16.89 6.73
C ASN A 280 -11.69 -15.79 7.40
N ARG A 281 -11.86 -14.62 6.75
CA ARG A 281 -12.74 -13.55 7.27
C ARG A 281 -14.21 -13.95 7.26
N LEU A 282 -14.69 -14.60 6.20
CA LEU A 282 -16.07 -15.07 6.11
C LEU A 282 -16.39 -16.12 7.17
N ILE A 283 -15.44 -17.01 7.46
CA ILE A 283 -15.57 -18.00 8.55
C ILE A 283 -15.62 -17.28 9.92
N ALA A 284 -14.70 -16.35 10.17
CA ALA A 284 -14.68 -15.57 11.42
C ALA A 284 -15.97 -14.77 11.64
N GLN A 285 -16.66 -14.36 10.57
CA GLN A 285 -17.96 -13.68 10.59
C GLN A 285 -19.16 -14.65 10.65
N GLY A 286 -18.94 -15.97 10.71
CA GLY A 286 -20.00 -16.99 10.70
C GLY A 286 -20.78 -17.10 9.38
N ARG A 287 -20.25 -16.54 8.29
CA ARG A 287 -20.90 -16.50 6.97
C ARG A 287 -20.52 -17.68 6.08
N MET A 288 -19.49 -18.43 6.44
CA MET A 288 -19.01 -19.62 5.76
C MET A 288 -18.65 -20.68 6.80
N PRO A 289 -18.90 -21.99 6.54
CA PRO A 289 -18.46 -23.08 7.42
C PRO A 289 -16.94 -23.12 7.59
N GLY A 290 -16.47 -23.50 8.80
CA GLY A 290 -15.06 -23.60 9.15
C GLY A 290 -14.34 -24.84 8.61
#